data_6b3ca1737a5d2a22470a9c8c8ab41f0b
#
_entry.id   6b3ca1737a5d2a22470a9c8c8ab41f0b
#
_cell.length_a   1.000
_cell.length_b   1.000
_cell.length_c   1.000
_cell.angle_alpha   90.00
_cell.angle_beta   90.00
_cell.angle_gamma   90.00
#
_symmetry.space_group_name_H-M   'P 1'
#
loop_
_entity.id
_entity.type
_entity.pdbx_description
1 polymer ?
#
loop_
_entity_poly.entity_id
_entity_poly.type
_entity_poly.pdbx_seq_one_letter_code
_entity_poly.pdbx_strand_id
1 'polypeptide(L)'
;MTHLSKMPQGYKAPEKWKYPIDLAVDYRKPENRMYLLKAWVEALSYTEEHNQQVRLMDYAIEVTEGISLAQKVERKIWMAFLWGCCYNAIGPWTIYSEFPVPPQSKEEMQRFCDWYNLNFERMRFDTDCRYRKSKMIPCVQSYIDWLAGRTQYDAFREMLVCIDKAEQFTQLWDTAMSWKYFGRLSAWNFLEALNMVFGDEYTIDVPGFMLRDRDGSESNRNGAAFLSNRDDWVTKHGKKKINGCPITDEECDILETDLEKAFQECVEEFGHITFINRLNFETSGACWLKKFFRLKNTRYIGWDAERTWDEIDYMERIWPEYSCAPLWEARSLWLPDTLLCEKAPAGHVPGVQKWKMPVFFETGVPLHIWHLQQGTRWEPSEVCLSVGKLDTMSRNGTVYPSKSVNLMTLLKR
;
A
#
# COMPACT_ATOMS: atom_id res chain seq x y z
N MET A 1 7.58 23.97 -12.68
CA MET A 1 7.62 22.50 -12.86
C MET A 1 9.03 21.96 -12.56
N THR A 2 9.60 22.22 -11.41
CA THR A 2 11.02 21.87 -11.15
C THR A 2 11.22 20.75 -10.12
N HIS A 3 10.16 20.12 -9.61
CA HIS A 3 10.27 19.18 -8.48
C HIS A 3 9.29 18.01 -8.53
N LEU A 4 8.95 17.52 -9.71
CA LEU A 4 8.15 16.32 -9.84
C LEU A 4 9.06 15.11 -9.61
N SER A 5 8.84 14.40 -8.53
CA SER A 5 9.56 13.26 -7.99
C SER A 5 11.08 13.39 -7.97
N LYS A 6 11.64 13.53 -6.78
CA LYS A 6 13.09 13.37 -6.59
C LYS A 6 13.47 11.93 -6.91
N MET A 7 14.55 11.78 -7.66
CA MET A 7 15.19 10.47 -7.83
C MET A 7 15.50 9.89 -6.46
N PRO A 8 15.26 8.59 -6.23
CA PRO A 8 15.54 7.96 -4.95
C PRO A 8 17.01 8.15 -4.58
N GLN A 9 17.23 8.53 -3.33
CA GLN A 9 18.60 8.68 -2.81
C GLN A 9 19.20 7.36 -2.33
N GLY A 10 18.45 6.28 -2.40
CA GLY A 10 18.80 5.01 -1.81
C GLY A 10 18.59 4.96 -0.29
N TYR A 11 18.49 3.76 0.24
CA TYR A 11 18.38 3.54 1.68
C TYR A 11 19.66 3.92 2.41
N LYS A 12 19.50 4.66 3.52
CA LYS A 12 20.58 4.94 4.47
C LYS A 12 20.12 4.55 5.85
N ALA A 13 20.78 3.56 6.45
CA ALA A 13 20.52 3.20 7.83
C ALA A 13 20.80 4.39 8.76
N PRO A 14 19.97 4.62 9.79
CA PRO A 14 20.28 5.58 10.83
C PRO A 14 21.53 5.13 11.61
N GLU A 15 22.29 6.08 12.15
CA GLU A 15 23.41 5.75 13.05
C GLU A 15 22.92 5.01 14.31
N LYS A 16 21.72 5.34 14.76
CA LYS A 16 21.07 4.74 15.90
C LYS A 16 19.54 4.80 15.76
N TRP A 17 18.91 3.65 15.96
CA TRP A 17 17.45 3.57 16.04
C TRP A 17 16.95 4.22 17.33
N LYS A 18 15.94 5.09 17.25
CA LYS A 18 15.27 5.68 18.43
C LYS A 18 14.43 4.64 19.16
N TYR A 19 13.82 3.73 18.42
CA TYR A 19 12.92 2.69 18.89
C TYR A 19 13.45 1.29 18.58
N PRO A 20 14.61 0.90 19.18
CA PRO A 20 15.16 -0.43 18.96
C PRO A 20 14.24 -1.51 19.53
N ILE A 21 14.04 -2.57 18.76
CA ILE A 21 13.19 -3.69 19.17
C ILE A 21 13.93 -4.61 20.12
N ASP A 22 13.31 -4.89 21.27
CA ASP A 22 13.72 -5.93 22.22
C ASP A 22 12.74 -7.11 22.15
N LEU A 23 13.20 -8.27 21.70
CA LEU A 23 12.39 -9.48 21.64
C LEU A 23 12.01 -10.05 23.02
N ALA A 24 12.48 -9.47 24.13
CA ALA A 24 11.99 -9.81 25.46
C ALA A 24 10.63 -9.16 25.79
N VAL A 25 10.24 -8.13 25.02
CA VAL A 25 9.02 -7.34 25.23
C VAL A 25 7.88 -7.84 24.34
N ASP A 26 6.69 -8.04 24.93
CA ASP A 26 5.47 -8.27 24.15
C ASP A 26 4.83 -6.92 23.77
N TYR A 27 4.98 -6.52 22.53
CA TYR A 27 4.49 -5.25 21.99
C TYR A 27 2.97 -5.24 21.74
N ARG A 28 2.29 -6.36 21.88
CA ARG A 28 0.83 -6.43 21.76
C ARG A 28 0.14 -6.00 23.06
N LYS A 29 0.88 -5.92 24.16
CA LYS A 29 0.36 -5.37 25.40
C LYS A 29 0.09 -3.87 25.26
N PRO A 30 -1.01 -3.38 25.86
CA PRO A 30 -1.43 -1.98 25.75
C PRO A 30 -0.32 -0.96 25.93
N GLU A 31 0.47 -1.11 26.97
CA GLU A 31 1.56 -0.19 27.34
C GLU A 31 2.70 -0.11 26.32
N ASN A 32 2.83 -1.10 25.43
CA ASN A 32 3.93 -1.20 24.48
C ASN A 32 3.51 -0.87 23.02
N ARG A 33 2.22 -0.70 22.76
CA ARG A 33 1.69 -0.57 21.39
C ARG A 33 2.18 0.69 20.68
N MET A 34 2.21 1.81 21.38
CA MET A 34 2.73 3.07 20.83
C MET A 34 4.21 2.95 20.47
N TYR A 35 4.99 2.24 21.29
CA TYR A 35 6.39 2.00 20.99
C TYR A 35 6.57 1.22 19.68
N LEU A 36 5.78 0.15 19.45
CA LEU A 36 5.84 -0.61 18.21
C LEU A 36 5.39 0.23 17.00
N LEU A 37 4.36 1.08 17.16
CA LEU A 37 3.97 2.01 16.10
C LEU A 37 5.13 2.93 15.73
N LYS A 38 5.79 3.52 16.72
CA LYS A 38 6.93 4.43 16.47
C LYS A 38 8.12 3.70 15.84
N ALA A 39 8.43 2.48 16.28
CA ALA A 39 9.46 1.66 15.64
C ALA A 39 9.13 1.33 14.17
N TRP A 40 7.85 1.07 13.89
CA TRP A 40 7.38 0.84 12.53
C TRP A 40 7.48 2.10 11.66
N VAL A 41 6.99 3.23 12.16
CA VAL A 41 7.04 4.51 11.43
C VAL A 41 8.49 4.96 11.20
N GLU A 42 9.37 4.77 12.19
CA GLU A 42 10.81 5.02 12.03
C GLU A 42 11.40 4.18 10.90
N ALA A 43 11.09 2.89 10.85
CA ALA A 43 11.56 2.01 9.78
C ALA A 43 11.04 2.47 8.41
N LEU A 44 9.76 2.81 8.30
CA LEU A 44 9.18 3.36 7.06
C LEU A 44 9.82 4.68 6.65
N SER A 45 10.21 5.53 7.61
CA SER A 45 10.84 6.82 7.35
C SER A 45 12.18 6.69 6.64
N TYR A 46 12.91 5.63 6.91
CA TYR A 46 14.20 5.37 6.27
C TYR A 46 14.10 4.57 4.97
N THR A 47 13.12 3.69 4.86
CA THR A 47 12.98 2.83 3.68
C THR A 47 12.03 3.39 2.64
N GLU A 48 11.32 4.47 2.97
CA GLU A 48 10.25 5.03 2.14
C GLU A 48 9.29 3.96 1.59
N GLU A 49 9.03 2.95 2.38
CA GLU A 49 8.35 1.73 1.92
C GLU A 49 6.89 1.93 1.57
N HIS A 50 6.33 3.03 2.00
CA HIS A 50 4.96 3.33 1.66
C HIS A 50 4.78 3.43 0.13
N ASN A 51 3.84 2.63 -0.41
CA ASN A 51 3.54 2.58 -1.85
C ASN A 51 4.75 2.29 -2.76
N GLN A 52 5.62 1.38 -2.35
CA GLN A 52 6.79 1.02 -3.17
C GLN A 52 6.45 0.66 -4.60
N GLN A 53 5.34 -0.03 -4.85
CA GLN A 53 4.93 -0.38 -6.22
C GLN A 53 4.74 0.89 -7.08
N VAL A 54 4.14 1.93 -6.51
CA VAL A 54 3.97 3.21 -7.23
C VAL A 54 5.32 3.86 -7.47
N ARG A 55 6.22 3.83 -6.49
CA ARG A 55 7.57 4.39 -6.62
C ARG A 55 8.39 3.69 -7.69
N LEU A 56 8.31 2.36 -7.78
CA LEU A 56 8.98 1.59 -8.83
C LEU A 56 8.53 2.03 -10.22
N MET A 57 7.21 2.19 -10.39
CA MET A 57 6.63 2.62 -11.66
C MET A 57 6.94 4.09 -11.97
N ASP A 58 6.90 4.95 -10.95
CA ASP A 58 7.27 6.36 -11.09
C ASP A 58 8.73 6.52 -11.53
N TYR A 59 9.64 5.77 -10.91
CA TYR A 59 11.04 5.72 -11.33
C TYR A 59 11.21 5.26 -12.78
N ALA A 60 10.54 4.17 -13.15
CA ALA A 60 10.63 3.65 -14.52
C ALA A 60 10.14 4.65 -15.57
N ILE A 61 9.12 5.47 -15.23
CA ILE A 61 8.68 6.58 -16.09
C ILE A 61 9.74 7.69 -16.11
N GLU A 62 10.35 8.01 -14.95
CA GLU A 62 11.34 9.08 -14.85
C GLU A 62 12.58 8.81 -15.69
N VAL A 63 13.09 7.58 -15.68
CA VAL A 63 14.27 7.20 -16.46
C VAL A 63 14.00 6.96 -17.94
N THR A 64 12.74 7.02 -18.39
CA THR A 64 12.41 6.86 -19.80
C THR A 64 13.01 8.02 -20.60
N GLU A 65 13.88 7.68 -21.53
CA GLU A 65 14.52 8.65 -22.42
C GLU A 65 13.60 9.13 -23.56
N GLY A 66 13.90 10.30 -24.12
CA GLY A 66 13.23 10.83 -25.30
C GLY A 66 11.84 11.42 -25.06
N ILE A 67 11.38 11.53 -23.81
CA ILE A 67 10.10 12.16 -23.45
C ILE A 67 10.32 13.44 -22.65
N SER A 68 9.47 14.44 -22.89
CA SER A 68 9.52 15.70 -22.15
C SER A 68 9.02 15.56 -20.71
N LEU A 69 9.37 16.53 -19.84
CA LEU A 69 8.86 16.57 -18.48
C LEU A 69 7.32 16.57 -18.43
N ALA A 70 6.67 17.34 -19.31
CA ALA A 70 5.20 17.36 -19.39
C ALA A 70 4.63 15.97 -19.71
N GLN A 71 5.26 15.23 -20.63
CA GLN A 71 4.85 13.86 -20.94
C GLN A 71 5.10 12.90 -19.76
N LYS A 72 6.19 13.07 -19.01
CA LYS A 72 6.43 12.28 -17.80
C LYS A 72 5.32 12.49 -16.78
N VAL A 73 4.92 13.75 -16.54
CA VAL A 73 3.82 14.08 -15.60
C VAL A 73 2.51 13.42 -16.03
N GLU A 74 2.11 13.56 -17.28
CA GLU A 74 0.89 12.92 -17.80
C GLU A 74 0.93 11.40 -17.59
N ARG A 75 2.06 10.77 -17.85
CA ARG A 75 2.26 9.33 -17.66
C ARG A 75 2.19 8.92 -16.18
N LYS A 76 2.75 9.71 -15.26
CA LYS A 76 2.71 9.46 -13.82
C LYS A 76 1.29 9.61 -13.26
N ILE A 77 0.53 10.62 -13.69
CA ILE A 77 -0.88 10.78 -13.30
C ILE A 77 -1.72 9.60 -13.81
N TRP A 78 -1.51 9.19 -15.04
CA TRP A 78 -2.16 7.99 -15.59
C TRP A 78 -1.82 6.74 -14.78
N MET A 79 -0.56 6.57 -14.41
CA MET A 79 -0.11 5.47 -13.56
C MET A 79 -0.79 5.50 -12.18
N ALA A 80 -0.94 6.68 -11.56
CA ALA A 80 -1.66 6.84 -10.30
C ALA A 80 -3.13 6.38 -10.41
N PHE A 81 -3.82 6.75 -11.50
CA PHE A 81 -5.18 6.27 -11.76
C PHE A 81 -5.23 4.74 -11.91
N LEU A 82 -4.33 4.15 -12.67
CA LEU A 82 -4.24 2.71 -12.87
C LEU A 82 -3.94 1.98 -11.55
N TRP A 83 -3.08 2.56 -10.70
CA TRP A 83 -2.82 2.05 -9.34
C TRP A 83 -4.09 2.01 -8.49
N GLY A 84 -4.84 3.10 -8.45
CA GLY A 84 -6.15 3.15 -7.80
C GLY A 84 -7.13 2.10 -8.35
N CYS A 85 -7.03 1.74 -9.62
CA CYS A 85 -7.84 0.70 -10.24
C CYS A 85 -7.45 -0.72 -9.83
N CYS A 86 -6.16 -1.03 -9.72
CA CYS A 86 -5.66 -2.41 -9.67
C CYS A 86 -5.12 -2.82 -8.29
N TYR A 87 -4.56 -1.89 -7.54
CA TYR A 87 -3.90 -2.09 -6.24
C TYR A 87 -2.80 -3.16 -6.28
N ASN A 88 -2.06 -3.21 -7.36
CA ASN A 88 -0.81 -3.98 -7.57
C ASN A 88 -0.04 -3.34 -8.73
N ALA A 89 1.25 -3.66 -8.89
CA ALA A 89 2.05 -3.11 -9.97
C ALA A 89 1.76 -3.78 -11.33
N ILE A 90 1.27 -5.01 -11.34
CA ILE A 90 1.11 -5.83 -12.55
C ILE A 90 0.13 -5.16 -13.53
N GLY A 91 -1.10 -4.88 -13.09
CA GLY A 91 -2.12 -4.27 -13.93
C GLY A 91 -1.72 -2.90 -14.47
N PRO A 92 -1.32 -1.94 -13.62
CA PRO A 92 -0.84 -0.63 -14.04
C PRO A 92 0.32 -0.69 -15.03
N TRP A 93 1.38 -1.45 -14.73
CA TRP A 93 2.56 -1.51 -15.57
C TRP A 93 2.26 -2.11 -16.94
N THR A 94 1.49 -3.18 -17.01
CA THR A 94 1.14 -3.81 -18.28
C THR A 94 0.22 -2.94 -19.14
N ILE A 95 -0.76 -2.25 -18.52
CA ILE A 95 -1.60 -1.28 -19.23
C ILE A 95 -0.76 -0.10 -19.71
N TYR A 96 0.09 0.45 -18.84
CA TYR A 96 0.96 1.57 -19.16
C TYR A 96 1.94 1.24 -20.29
N SER A 97 2.49 0.03 -20.32
CA SER A 97 3.42 -0.39 -21.37
C SER A 97 2.80 -0.38 -22.77
N GLU A 98 1.50 -0.65 -22.85
CA GLU A 98 0.75 -0.58 -24.11
C GLU A 98 0.10 0.80 -24.35
N PHE A 99 -0.42 1.41 -23.26
CA PHE A 99 -1.08 2.70 -23.28
C PHE A 99 -0.44 3.63 -22.25
N PRO A 100 0.65 4.32 -22.59
CA PRO A 100 1.41 5.15 -21.64
C PRO A 100 0.67 6.42 -21.18
N VAL A 101 -0.44 6.74 -21.81
CA VAL A 101 -1.39 7.81 -21.46
C VAL A 101 -2.81 7.32 -21.66
N PRO A 102 -3.83 7.96 -21.06
CA PRO A 102 -5.22 7.60 -21.34
C PRO A 102 -5.55 7.71 -22.82
N PRO A 103 -6.40 6.83 -23.36
CA PRO A 103 -6.91 6.97 -24.74
C PRO A 103 -7.49 8.38 -25.00
N GLN A 104 -7.05 9.01 -26.10
CA GLN A 104 -7.40 10.40 -26.43
C GLN A 104 -8.47 10.50 -27.53
N SER A 105 -8.77 9.38 -28.20
CA SER A 105 -9.77 9.32 -29.27
C SER A 105 -10.66 8.09 -29.14
N LYS A 106 -11.75 8.05 -29.90
CA LYS A 106 -12.63 6.87 -29.95
C LYS A 106 -11.90 5.65 -30.51
N GLU A 107 -11.02 5.85 -31.46
CA GLU A 107 -10.20 4.80 -32.08
C GLU A 107 -9.21 4.22 -31.07
N GLU A 108 -8.55 5.07 -30.27
CA GLU A 108 -7.66 4.63 -29.21
C GLU A 108 -8.42 3.92 -28.10
N MET A 109 -9.60 4.41 -27.72
CA MET A 109 -10.45 3.73 -26.76
C MET A 109 -10.92 2.36 -27.26
N GLN A 110 -11.26 2.23 -28.55
CA GLN A 110 -11.58 0.93 -29.13
C GLN A 110 -10.36 0.00 -29.10
N ARG A 111 -9.15 0.50 -29.45
CA ARG A 111 -7.90 -0.26 -29.34
C ARG A 111 -7.65 -0.73 -27.90
N PHE A 112 -7.89 0.14 -26.92
CA PHE A 112 -7.80 -0.23 -25.50
C PHE A 112 -8.77 -1.36 -25.14
N CYS A 113 -10.03 -1.26 -25.56
CA CYS A 113 -11.05 -2.27 -25.32
C CYS A 113 -10.65 -3.62 -25.92
N ASP A 114 -10.21 -3.64 -27.17
CA ASP A 114 -9.83 -4.86 -27.88
C ASP A 114 -8.61 -5.51 -27.23
N TRP A 115 -7.58 -4.72 -26.90
CA TRP A 115 -6.39 -5.19 -26.22
C TRP A 115 -6.72 -5.72 -24.81
N TYR A 116 -7.53 -4.98 -24.04
CA TYR A 116 -7.91 -5.39 -22.67
C TYR A 116 -8.71 -6.70 -22.67
N ASN A 117 -9.66 -6.84 -23.59
CA ASN A 117 -10.46 -8.06 -23.73
C ASN A 117 -9.60 -9.26 -24.14
N LEU A 118 -8.67 -9.06 -25.07
CA LEU A 118 -7.72 -10.10 -25.51
C LEU A 118 -6.83 -10.58 -24.34
N ASN A 119 -6.44 -9.67 -23.47
CA ASN A 119 -5.52 -9.93 -22.36
C ASN A 119 -6.22 -10.13 -21.02
N PHE A 120 -7.55 -10.19 -20.98
CA PHE A 120 -8.36 -10.21 -19.77
C PHE A 120 -7.87 -11.25 -18.76
N GLU A 121 -7.61 -12.49 -19.18
CA GLU A 121 -7.21 -13.57 -18.27
C GLU A 121 -5.84 -13.33 -17.63
N ARG A 122 -4.95 -12.64 -18.32
CA ARG A 122 -3.60 -12.30 -17.82
C ARG A 122 -3.60 -11.17 -16.79
N MET A 123 -4.65 -10.32 -16.80
CA MET A 123 -4.75 -9.18 -15.89
C MET A 123 -4.89 -9.60 -14.44
N ARG A 124 -4.23 -8.88 -13.54
CA ARG A 124 -4.30 -9.05 -12.08
C ARG A 124 -4.86 -7.82 -11.40
N PHE A 125 -5.71 -8.08 -10.41
CA PHE A 125 -6.32 -7.08 -9.54
C PHE A 125 -6.30 -7.63 -8.12
N ASP A 126 -5.87 -6.81 -7.16
CA ASP A 126 -5.72 -7.29 -5.78
C ASP A 126 -6.86 -6.86 -4.88
N THR A 127 -6.98 -7.57 -3.77
CA THR A 127 -7.91 -7.31 -2.67
C THR A 127 -9.32 -6.93 -3.12
N ASP A 128 -9.83 -5.81 -2.68
CA ASP A 128 -11.16 -5.31 -2.97
C ASP A 128 -11.29 -4.70 -4.38
N CYS A 129 -10.18 -4.58 -5.10
CA CYS A 129 -10.20 -4.15 -6.50
C CYS A 129 -10.50 -5.28 -7.51
N ARG A 130 -10.53 -6.55 -7.07
CA ARG A 130 -10.75 -7.71 -7.97
C ARG A 130 -12.01 -7.65 -8.80
N TYR A 131 -13.09 -7.09 -8.28
CA TYR A 131 -14.34 -6.91 -9.03
C TYR A 131 -14.17 -5.98 -10.23
N ARG A 132 -13.20 -5.07 -10.18
CA ARG A 132 -12.95 -4.09 -11.24
C ARG A 132 -12.33 -4.70 -12.49
N LYS A 133 -11.73 -5.89 -12.38
CA LYS A 133 -11.21 -6.60 -13.56
C LYS A 133 -12.25 -6.62 -14.70
N SER A 134 -13.50 -6.97 -14.43
CA SER A 134 -14.59 -6.97 -15.40
C SER A 134 -15.21 -5.59 -15.64
N LYS A 135 -14.76 -4.55 -14.94
CA LYS A 135 -15.30 -3.18 -15.00
C LYS A 135 -14.26 -2.14 -15.41
N MET A 136 -13.07 -2.59 -15.81
CA MET A 136 -11.97 -1.68 -16.14
C MET A 136 -12.30 -0.75 -17.31
N ILE A 137 -12.86 -1.29 -18.38
CA ILE A 137 -13.23 -0.50 -19.57
C ILE A 137 -14.20 0.65 -19.21
N PRO A 138 -15.36 0.42 -18.59
CA PRO A 138 -16.24 1.53 -18.19
C PRO A 138 -15.65 2.43 -17.10
N CYS A 139 -14.70 1.98 -16.30
CA CYS A 139 -13.97 2.81 -15.35
C CYS A 139 -13.05 3.79 -16.10
N VAL A 140 -12.23 3.29 -17.03
CA VAL A 140 -11.36 4.11 -17.87
C VAL A 140 -12.18 5.10 -18.72
N GLN A 141 -13.29 4.65 -19.32
CA GLN A 141 -14.14 5.55 -20.08
C GLN A 141 -14.69 6.70 -19.23
N SER A 142 -15.10 6.43 -17.99
CA SER A 142 -15.62 7.49 -17.12
C SER A 142 -14.54 8.49 -16.68
N TYR A 143 -13.29 8.04 -16.56
CA TYR A 143 -12.14 8.92 -16.31
C TYR A 143 -11.87 9.84 -17.53
N ILE A 144 -11.88 9.27 -18.73
CA ILE A 144 -11.70 10.03 -19.97
C ILE A 144 -12.83 11.04 -20.19
N ASP A 145 -14.08 10.62 -19.94
CA ASP A 145 -15.25 11.51 -20.04
C ASP A 145 -15.14 12.70 -19.08
N TRP A 146 -14.63 12.46 -17.86
CA TRP A 146 -14.36 13.53 -16.88
C TRP A 146 -13.25 14.48 -17.35
N LEU A 147 -12.18 13.97 -17.97
CA LEU A 147 -11.12 14.82 -18.52
C LEU A 147 -11.66 15.78 -19.59
N ALA A 148 -12.68 15.39 -20.35
CA ALA A 148 -13.34 16.21 -21.36
C ALA A 148 -12.36 16.87 -22.34
N GLY A 149 -11.30 16.15 -22.72
CA GLY A 149 -10.26 16.63 -23.64
C GLY A 149 -9.18 17.52 -23.02
N ARG A 150 -9.22 17.78 -21.70
CA ARG A 150 -8.13 18.45 -20.98
C ARG A 150 -6.95 17.50 -20.78
N THR A 151 -5.75 18.06 -20.57
CA THR A 151 -4.65 17.29 -20.02
C THR A 151 -4.95 16.85 -18.59
N GLN A 152 -4.37 15.75 -18.14
CA GLN A 152 -4.55 15.30 -16.75
C GLN A 152 -3.94 16.33 -15.79
N TYR A 153 -2.77 16.86 -16.12
CA TYR A 153 -2.12 17.89 -15.31
C TYR A 153 -3.01 19.11 -15.09
N ASP A 154 -3.58 19.68 -16.17
CA ASP A 154 -4.44 20.86 -16.03
C ASP A 154 -5.70 20.55 -15.22
N ALA A 155 -6.34 19.41 -15.47
CA ALA A 155 -7.55 19.01 -14.77
C ALA A 155 -7.34 18.84 -13.25
N PHE A 156 -6.21 18.26 -12.81
CA PHE A 156 -5.90 18.13 -11.38
C PHE A 156 -5.35 19.42 -10.78
N ARG A 157 -4.53 20.17 -11.53
CA ARG A 157 -3.99 21.44 -11.06
C ARG A 157 -5.07 22.43 -10.68
N GLU A 158 -6.17 22.49 -11.41
CA GLU A 158 -7.32 23.36 -11.07
C GLU A 158 -7.81 23.13 -9.62
N MET A 159 -7.84 21.87 -9.15
CA MET A 159 -8.22 21.54 -7.78
C MET A 159 -7.07 21.74 -6.78
N LEU A 160 -5.83 21.39 -7.19
CA LEU A 160 -4.65 21.41 -6.32
C LEU A 160 -4.21 22.83 -5.93
N VAL A 161 -4.53 23.85 -6.72
CA VAL A 161 -4.22 25.25 -6.39
C VAL A 161 -5.17 25.85 -5.34
N CYS A 162 -6.21 25.13 -4.93
CA CYS A 162 -7.10 25.58 -3.85
C CYS A 162 -6.30 25.74 -2.55
N ILE A 163 -6.44 26.93 -1.93
CA ILE A 163 -5.70 27.29 -0.70
C ILE A 163 -6.27 26.55 0.50
N ASP A 164 -7.59 26.38 0.56
CA ASP A 164 -8.24 25.61 1.61
C ASP A 164 -7.99 24.10 1.38
N LYS A 165 -7.22 23.50 2.25
CA LYS A 165 -6.83 22.09 2.14
C LYS A 165 -7.99 21.12 2.31
N ALA A 166 -8.99 21.47 3.12
CA ALA A 166 -10.17 20.64 3.30
C ALA A 166 -11.07 20.68 2.04
N GLU A 167 -11.22 21.87 1.44
CA GLU A 167 -11.91 22.01 0.17
C GLU A 167 -11.16 21.32 -0.97
N GLN A 168 -9.82 21.48 -1.05
CA GLN A 168 -8.96 20.80 -2.01
C GLN A 168 -9.17 19.28 -1.96
N PHE A 169 -9.09 18.70 -0.76
CA PHE A 169 -9.29 17.27 -0.56
C PHE A 169 -10.71 16.86 -0.98
N THR A 170 -11.73 17.61 -0.57
CA THR A 170 -13.13 17.31 -0.91
C THR A 170 -13.34 17.28 -2.42
N GLN A 171 -12.82 18.28 -3.16
CA GLN A 171 -12.92 18.33 -4.61
C GLN A 171 -12.23 17.13 -5.28
N LEU A 172 -11.02 16.78 -4.84
CA LEU A 172 -10.27 15.62 -5.35
C LEU A 172 -10.98 14.30 -5.04
N TRP A 173 -11.47 14.16 -3.81
CA TRP A 173 -12.20 12.98 -3.34
C TRP A 173 -13.49 12.76 -4.11
N ASP A 174 -14.34 13.77 -4.20
CA ASP A 174 -15.62 13.71 -4.88
C ASP A 174 -15.42 13.45 -6.39
N THR A 175 -14.40 14.04 -6.98
CA THR A 175 -14.01 13.78 -8.36
C THR A 175 -13.65 12.30 -8.54
N ALA A 176 -12.75 11.76 -7.73
CA ALA A 176 -12.35 10.36 -7.82
C ALA A 176 -13.53 9.41 -7.56
N MET A 177 -14.38 9.71 -6.58
CA MET A 177 -15.57 8.93 -6.26
C MET A 177 -16.67 9.01 -7.33
N SER A 178 -16.64 10.00 -8.20
CA SER A 178 -17.59 10.13 -9.32
C SER A 178 -17.31 9.17 -10.48
N TRP A 179 -16.10 8.67 -10.60
CA TRP A 179 -15.75 7.74 -11.68
C TRP A 179 -16.42 6.38 -11.47
N LYS A 180 -16.90 5.80 -12.55
CA LYS A 180 -17.61 4.51 -12.49
C LYS A 180 -16.74 3.41 -11.86
N TYR A 181 -17.28 2.74 -10.87
CA TYR A 181 -16.63 1.65 -10.14
C TYR A 181 -15.37 2.04 -9.35
N PHE A 182 -15.17 3.33 -9.12
CA PHE A 182 -14.09 3.84 -8.31
C PHE A 182 -14.61 4.14 -6.90
N GLY A 183 -14.37 3.23 -5.96
CA GLY A 183 -14.83 3.37 -4.58
C GLY A 183 -13.73 3.90 -3.66
N ARG A 184 -14.04 4.01 -2.35
CA ARG A 184 -13.16 4.58 -1.32
C ARG A 184 -11.71 4.08 -1.40
N LEU A 185 -11.48 2.76 -1.39
CA LEU A 185 -10.12 2.20 -1.46
C LEU A 185 -9.36 2.69 -2.69
N SER A 186 -10.03 2.77 -3.82
CA SER A 186 -9.43 3.23 -5.07
C SER A 186 -9.14 4.71 -5.07
N ALA A 187 -10.08 5.52 -4.55
CA ALA A 187 -9.88 6.95 -4.41
C ALA A 187 -8.72 7.25 -3.45
N TRP A 188 -8.64 6.54 -2.33
CA TRP A 188 -7.55 6.69 -1.37
C TRP A 188 -6.19 6.36 -2.01
N ASN A 189 -6.05 5.17 -2.58
CA ASN A 189 -4.82 4.75 -3.25
C ASN A 189 -4.43 5.65 -4.42
N PHE A 190 -5.42 6.14 -5.16
CA PHE A 190 -5.18 7.12 -6.23
C PHE A 190 -4.63 8.42 -5.69
N LEU A 191 -5.23 8.98 -4.62
CA LEU A 191 -4.77 10.23 -4.01
C LEU A 191 -3.38 10.10 -3.36
N GLU A 192 -3.07 8.96 -2.75
CA GLU A 192 -1.71 8.66 -2.29
C GLU A 192 -0.70 8.73 -3.44
N ALA A 193 -1.00 8.04 -4.55
CA ALA A 193 -0.14 8.04 -5.72
C ALA A 193 -0.07 9.42 -6.40
N LEU A 194 -1.19 10.12 -6.49
CA LEU A 194 -1.26 11.48 -7.04
C LEU A 194 -0.45 12.46 -6.19
N ASN A 195 -0.51 12.32 -4.87
CA ASN A 195 0.28 13.14 -3.94
C ASN A 195 1.79 12.93 -4.16
N MET A 196 2.24 11.73 -4.53
CA MET A 196 3.63 11.47 -4.91
C MET A 196 4.02 12.21 -6.19
N VAL A 197 3.12 12.31 -7.16
CA VAL A 197 3.37 13.03 -8.43
C VAL A 197 3.50 14.53 -8.20
N PHE A 198 2.65 15.10 -7.36
CA PHE A 198 2.55 16.55 -7.12
C PHE A 198 3.16 17.02 -5.80
N GLY A 199 3.60 16.12 -4.94
CA GLY A 199 3.92 16.40 -3.53
C GLY A 199 4.89 17.52 -3.27
N ASP A 200 5.84 17.78 -4.16
CA ASP A 200 6.78 18.91 -4.01
C ASP A 200 6.15 20.26 -4.44
N GLU A 201 5.15 20.24 -5.33
CA GLU A 201 4.47 21.44 -5.82
C GLU A 201 3.13 21.67 -5.10
N TYR A 202 2.37 20.61 -4.86
CA TYR A 202 1.03 20.69 -4.26
C TYR A 202 0.78 19.49 -3.34
N THR A 203 0.98 19.67 -2.06
CA THR A 203 0.67 18.63 -1.08
C THR A 203 -0.83 18.43 -0.92
N ILE A 204 -1.29 17.21 -1.08
CA ILE A 204 -2.67 16.81 -0.75
C ILE A 204 -2.68 16.46 0.75
N ASP A 205 -3.47 17.19 1.53
CA ASP A 205 -3.68 16.91 2.95
C ASP A 205 -5.14 16.47 3.18
N VAL A 206 -5.31 15.51 4.06
CA VAL A 206 -6.61 14.95 4.42
C VAL A 206 -7.07 15.59 5.73
N PRO A 207 -8.33 16.08 5.83
CA PRO A 207 -8.81 16.74 7.04
C PRO A 207 -8.92 15.80 8.26
N GLY A 208 -8.90 14.47 8.05
CA GLY A 208 -8.95 13.45 9.09
C GLY A 208 -8.87 12.05 8.50
N PHE A 209 -8.92 11.00 9.35
CA PHE A 209 -8.79 9.61 8.93
C PHE A 209 -10.10 8.98 8.43
N MET A 210 -11.20 9.72 8.50
CA MET A 210 -12.53 9.31 8.01
C MET A 210 -13.02 8.00 8.66
N LEU A 211 -12.79 7.79 9.96
CA LEU A 211 -13.12 6.54 10.65
C LEU A 211 -14.63 6.29 10.81
N ARG A 212 -15.46 7.31 10.61
CA ARG A 212 -16.93 7.15 10.54
C ARG A 212 -17.41 6.40 9.30
N ASP A 213 -16.59 6.29 8.26
CA ASP A 213 -16.91 5.45 7.10
C ASP A 213 -16.85 3.97 7.49
N ARG A 214 -18.02 3.43 7.88
CA ARG A 214 -18.14 2.07 8.42
C ARG A 214 -17.87 0.98 7.41
N ASP A 215 -18.06 1.25 6.16
CA ASP A 215 -17.89 0.28 5.08
C ASP A 215 -16.43 0.26 4.55
N GLY A 216 -15.79 1.43 4.49
CA GLY A 216 -14.47 1.59 3.89
C GLY A 216 -13.29 1.60 4.86
N SER A 217 -13.48 2.04 6.11
CA SER A 217 -12.39 2.28 7.08
C SER A 217 -12.21 1.19 8.15
N GLU A 218 -12.78 -0.02 7.98
CA GLU A 218 -12.68 -1.07 9.01
C GLU A 218 -11.25 -1.38 9.43
N SER A 219 -10.34 -1.42 8.46
CA SER A 219 -8.94 -1.76 8.73
C SER A 219 -8.28 -0.73 9.62
N ASN A 220 -8.48 0.54 9.33
CA ASN A 220 -7.88 1.67 10.02
C ASN A 220 -8.51 1.86 11.39
N ARG A 221 -9.83 1.80 11.45
CA ARG A 221 -10.59 1.84 12.70
C ARG A 221 -10.17 0.74 13.67
N ASN A 222 -9.97 -0.49 13.17
CA ASN A 222 -9.49 -1.59 13.99
C ASN A 222 -8.03 -1.38 14.45
N GLY A 223 -7.17 -0.77 13.63
CA GLY A 223 -5.83 -0.36 14.04
C GLY A 223 -5.89 0.70 15.13
N ALA A 224 -6.70 1.74 14.94
CA ALA A 224 -6.93 2.78 15.94
C ALA A 224 -7.49 2.19 17.26
N ALA A 225 -8.46 1.27 17.20
CA ALA A 225 -9.01 0.62 18.37
C ALA A 225 -7.94 -0.13 19.19
N PHE A 226 -7.05 -0.85 18.53
CA PHE A 226 -5.91 -1.47 19.21
C PHE A 226 -4.96 -0.45 19.83
N LEU A 227 -4.66 0.62 19.10
CA LEU A 227 -3.77 1.68 19.58
C LEU A 227 -4.36 2.40 20.81
N SER A 228 -5.67 2.65 20.79
CA SER A 228 -6.42 3.27 21.90
C SER A 228 -6.71 2.30 23.07
N ASN A 229 -6.19 1.08 23.03
CA ASN A 229 -6.48 0.02 24.01
C ASN A 229 -7.98 -0.31 24.14
N ARG A 230 -8.71 -0.14 23.06
CA ARG A 230 -10.14 -0.45 22.94
C ARG A 230 -10.35 -1.69 22.07
N ASP A 231 -9.71 -2.80 22.47
CA ASP A 231 -9.82 -4.09 21.78
C ASP A 231 -11.29 -4.57 21.67
N ASP A 232 -12.13 -4.11 22.59
CA ASP A 232 -13.58 -4.34 22.61
C ASP A 232 -14.32 -3.62 21.46
N TRP A 233 -13.72 -2.57 20.86
CA TRP A 233 -14.31 -1.81 19.75
C TRP A 233 -13.91 -2.33 18.37
N VAL A 234 -13.04 -3.32 18.33
CA VAL A 234 -12.67 -3.97 17.05
C VAL A 234 -13.92 -4.56 16.37
N THR A 235 -14.10 -4.22 15.12
CA THR A 235 -15.24 -4.67 14.32
C THR A 235 -14.86 -5.83 13.40
N LYS A 236 -15.88 -6.58 13.00
CA LYS A 236 -15.77 -7.63 11.99
C LYS A 236 -16.83 -7.41 10.92
N HIS A 237 -16.38 -7.44 9.65
CA HIS A 237 -17.23 -7.10 8.50
C HIS A 237 -17.85 -5.69 8.59
N GLY A 238 -17.03 -4.73 9.02
CA GLY A 238 -17.26 -3.29 8.91
C GLY A 238 -18.14 -2.64 9.97
N LYS A 239 -19.05 -3.37 10.60
CA LYS A 239 -20.15 -2.70 11.32
C LYS A 239 -20.36 -3.15 12.76
N LYS A 240 -20.00 -4.38 13.11
CA LYS A 240 -20.29 -4.94 14.43
C LYS A 240 -19.03 -5.28 15.20
N LYS A 241 -18.98 -4.84 16.43
CA LYS A 241 -17.97 -5.23 17.42
C LYS A 241 -18.08 -6.72 17.73
N ILE A 242 -17.07 -7.27 18.41
CA ILE A 242 -17.02 -8.69 18.81
C ILE A 242 -18.26 -9.09 19.61
N ASN A 243 -18.80 -8.18 20.43
CA ASN A 243 -20.03 -8.39 21.21
C ASN A 243 -21.34 -8.31 20.40
N GLY A 244 -21.26 -8.09 19.09
CA GLY A 244 -22.42 -8.00 18.21
C GLY A 244 -23.06 -6.61 18.11
N CYS A 245 -22.68 -5.65 18.98
CA CYS A 245 -23.18 -4.29 18.90
C CYS A 245 -22.54 -3.51 17.74
N PRO A 246 -23.28 -2.60 17.08
CA PRO A 246 -22.66 -1.71 16.11
C PRO A 246 -21.67 -0.77 16.80
N ILE A 247 -20.63 -0.35 16.06
CA ILE A 247 -19.79 0.78 16.50
C ILE A 247 -20.56 2.08 16.31
N THR A 248 -20.47 3.00 17.26
CA THR A 248 -21.17 4.30 17.20
C THR A 248 -20.31 5.38 16.55
N ASP A 249 -20.90 6.51 16.21
CA ASP A 249 -20.16 7.67 15.67
C ASP A 249 -19.25 8.28 16.73
N GLU A 250 -19.73 8.35 17.99
CA GLU A 250 -18.94 8.84 19.13
C GLU A 250 -17.70 7.96 19.38
N GLU A 251 -17.85 6.64 19.27
CA GLU A 251 -16.72 5.71 19.37
C GLU A 251 -15.73 5.93 18.22
N CYS A 252 -16.21 6.15 16.99
CA CYS A 252 -15.35 6.47 15.86
C CYS A 252 -14.60 7.79 16.06
N ASP A 253 -15.25 8.83 16.63
CA ASP A 253 -14.61 10.11 16.90
C ASP A 253 -13.51 10.02 17.96
N ILE A 254 -13.73 9.23 18.99
CA ILE A 254 -12.69 8.96 20.00
C ILE A 254 -11.50 8.28 19.35
N LEU A 255 -11.73 7.24 18.52
CA LEU A 255 -10.66 6.54 17.82
C LEU A 255 -9.92 7.47 16.85
N GLU A 256 -10.64 8.36 16.16
CA GLU A 256 -10.05 9.33 15.25
C GLU A 256 -9.18 10.34 16.00
N THR A 257 -9.63 10.81 17.15
CA THR A 257 -8.85 11.71 18.04
C THR A 257 -7.56 11.05 18.52
N ASP A 258 -7.64 9.80 18.98
CA ASP A 258 -6.47 9.06 19.46
C ASP A 258 -5.47 8.76 18.33
N LEU A 259 -5.99 8.43 17.12
CA LEU A 259 -5.16 8.19 15.95
C LEU A 259 -4.48 9.46 15.48
N GLU A 260 -5.20 10.60 15.49
CA GLU A 260 -4.64 11.91 15.16
C GLU A 260 -3.51 12.29 16.12
N LYS A 261 -3.70 12.07 17.42
CA LYS A 261 -2.65 12.30 18.42
C LYS A 261 -1.41 11.46 18.13
N ALA A 262 -1.58 10.16 17.84
CA ALA A 262 -0.48 9.28 17.50
C ALA A 262 0.23 9.70 16.21
N PHE A 263 -0.53 10.16 15.22
CA PHE A 263 0.02 10.72 13.98
C PHE A 263 0.87 11.95 14.25
N GLN A 264 0.36 12.92 15.03
CA GLN A 264 1.11 14.13 15.36
C GLN A 264 2.41 13.83 16.11
N GLU A 265 2.38 12.90 17.07
CA GLU A 265 3.61 12.45 17.74
C GLU A 265 4.63 11.85 16.75
N CYS A 266 4.17 11.09 15.75
CA CYS A 266 5.06 10.56 14.70
C CYS A 266 5.59 11.66 13.75
N VAL A 267 4.77 12.65 13.42
CA VAL A 267 5.19 13.81 12.61
C VAL A 267 6.26 14.62 13.32
N GLU A 268 6.07 14.89 14.61
CA GLU A 268 7.07 15.62 15.43
C GLU A 268 8.42 14.90 15.46
N GLU A 269 8.40 13.57 15.53
CA GLU A 269 9.62 12.78 15.66
C GLU A 269 10.29 12.44 14.31
N PHE A 270 9.52 12.19 13.27
CA PHE A 270 10.01 11.60 12.00
C PHE A 270 9.65 12.42 10.75
N GLY A 271 8.82 13.44 10.87
CA GLY A 271 8.35 14.21 9.71
C GLY A 271 9.47 14.90 8.91
N HIS A 272 10.63 15.13 9.54
CA HIS A 272 11.80 15.68 8.88
C HIS A 272 12.59 14.66 8.05
N ILE A 273 12.34 13.36 8.25
CA ILE A 273 13.03 12.27 7.56
C ILE A 273 12.22 11.84 6.32
N THR A 274 10.90 11.92 6.42
CA THR A 274 9.99 11.39 5.40
C THR A 274 8.75 12.28 5.23
N PHE A 275 8.02 12.00 4.14
CA PHE A 275 6.73 12.61 3.80
C PHE A 275 5.55 12.04 4.63
N ILE A 276 5.68 11.86 5.93
CA ILE A 276 4.57 11.40 6.76
C ILE A 276 3.42 12.40 6.64
N ASN A 277 2.32 11.94 6.06
CA ASN A 277 1.05 12.65 5.98
C ASN A 277 -0.10 11.71 6.34
N ARG A 278 -1.32 12.25 6.52
CA ARG A 278 -2.45 11.42 6.92
C ARG A 278 -2.84 10.37 5.90
N LEU A 279 -2.68 10.63 4.58
CA LEU A 279 -2.93 9.64 3.54
C LEU A 279 -2.07 8.39 3.77
N ASN A 280 -0.76 8.59 3.90
CA ASN A 280 0.21 7.52 4.09
C ASN A 280 0.06 6.86 5.46
N PHE A 281 -0.16 7.64 6.51
CA PHE A 281 -0.30 7.12 7.87
C PHE A 281 -1.56 6.27 8.05
N GLU A 282 -2.66 6.60 7.37
CA GLU A 282 -3.87 5.79 7.36
C GLU A 282 -3.57 4.38 6.86
N THR A 283 -2.91 4.27 5.72
CA THR A 283 -2.61 2.99 5.09
C THR A 283 -1.46 2.27 5.81
N SER A 284 -0.32 2.90 5.94
CA SER A 284 0.91 2.26 6.44
C SER A 284 1.01 2.21 7.98
N GLY A 285 0.38 3.15 8.67
CA GLY A 285 0.31 3.16 10.12
C GLY A 285 -0.89 2.37 10.64
N ALA A 286 -2.07 2.99 10.58
CA ALA A 286 -3.27 2.48 11.23
C ALA A 286 -3.76 1.15 10.65
N CYS A 287 -3.82 1.01 9.34
CA CYS A 287 -4.29 -0.23 8.70
C CYS A 287 -3.45 -1.46 9.08
N TRP A 288 -2.14 -1.28 9.27
CA TRP A 288 -1.23 -2.36 9.58
C TRP A 288 -1.22 -2.73 11.07
N LEU A 289 -1.44 -1.78 11.98
CA LEU A 289 -1.44 -2.00 13.43
C LEU A 289 -2.40 -3.10 13.86
N LYS A 290 -3.56 -3.21 13.24
CA LYS A 290 -4.52 -4.29 13.52
C LYS A 290 -3.91 -5.69 13.37
N LYS A 291 -2.86 -5.83 12.60
CA LYS A 291 -2.20 -7.11 12.33
C LYS A 291 -1.10 -7.38 13.33
N PHE A 292 -0.39 -6.34 13.78
CA PHE A 292 0.66 -6.46 14.81
C PHE A 292 0.10 -6.81 16.17
N PHE A 293 -1.01 -6.18 16.56
CA PHE A 293 -1.53 -6.27 17.90
C PHE A 293 -2.45 -7.46 18.17
N ARG A 294 -2.74 -8.27 17.19
CA ARG A 294 -3.53 -9.48 17.41
C ARG A 294 -2.75 -10.50 18.24
N LEU A 295 -3.33 -10.87 19.40
CA LEU A 295 -2.75 -11.89 20.29
C LEU A 295 -2.80 -13.32 19.73
N LYS A 296 -3.63 -13.55 18.70
CA LYS A 296 -3.83 -14.86 18.08
C LYS A 296 -3.81 -14.73 16.58
N ASN A 297 -3.13 -15.66 15.90
CA ASN A 297 -3.10 -15.75 14.44
C ASN A 297 -2.76 -14.42 13.78
N THR A 298 -1.69 -13.80 14.22
CA THR A 298 -1.15 -12.62 13.56
C THR A 298 -0.85 -13.02 12.14
N ARG A 299 -1.70 -12.61 11.24
CA ARG A 299 -1.40 -12.77 9.83
C ARG A 299 -0.28 -11.83 9.49
N TYR A 300 0.53 -12.29 8.60
CA TYR A 300 1.48 -11.51 7.90
C TYR A 300 0.98 -10.10 7.60
N ILE A 301 1.88 -9.23 7.77
CA ILE A 301 1.76 -7.84 7.42
C ILE A 301 2.76 -7.64 6.31
N GLY A 302 2.30 -7.50 5.08
CA GLY A 302 3.19 -7.31 3.95
C GLY A 302 4.10 -6.13 4.21
N TRP A 303 5.37 -6.33 4.15
CA TRP A 303 6.29 -5.33 3.70
C TRP A 303 6.28 -5.39 2.18
N ASP A 304 6.33 -4.26 1.51
CA ASP A 304 6.17 -4.28 0.07
C ASP A 304 7.36 -4.91 -0.68
N ALA A 305 8.45 -5.21 0.05
CA ALA A 305 9.65 -5.83 -0.51
C ALA A 305 9.38 -7.16 -1.22
N GLU A 306 8.70 -8.10 -0.54
CA GLU A 306 8.36 -9.39 -1.14
C GLU A 306 7.24 -9.28 -2.15
N ARG A 307 6.35 -8.31 -1.95
CA ARG A 307 5.25 -8.05 -2.88
C ARG A 307 5.78 -7.48 -4.19
N THR A 308 6.70 -6.53 -4.14
CA THR A 308 7.32 -5.97 -5.35
C THR A 308 8.09 -7.03 -6.11
N TRP A 309 8.82 -7.92 -5.41
CA TRP A 309 9.51 -9.03 -6.04
C TRP A 309 8.52 -9.94 -6.78
N ASP A 310 7.46 -10.40 -6.09
CA ASP A 310 6.44 -11.29 -6.65
C ASP A 310 5.75 -10.69 -7.88
N GLU A 311 5.45 -9.41 -7.83
CA GLU A 311 4.76 -8.71 -8.90
C GLU A 311 5.66 -8.53 -10.14
N ILE A 312 6.93 -8.16 -9.96
CA ILE A 312 7.88 -8.02 -11.08
C ILE A 312 8.18 -9.39 -11.70
N ASP A 313 8.44 -10.42 -10.90
CA ASP A 313 8.68 -11.80 -11.40
C ASP A 313 7.45 -12.34 -12.16
N TYR A 314 6.23 -12.04 -11.67
CA TYR A 314 5.00 -12.37 -12.41
C TYR A 314 4.95 -11.67 -13.77
N MET A 315 5.27 -10.37 -13.82
CA MET A 315 5.24 -9.61 -15.07
C MET A 315 6.22 -10.17 -16.08
N GLU A 316 7.46 -10.47 -15.70
CA GLU A 316 8.46 -11.04 -16.60
C GLU A 316 8.04 -12.40 -17.19
N ARG A 317 7.34 -13.22 -16.41
CA ARG A 317 6.90 -14.54 -16.87
C ARG A 317 5.64 -14.52 -17.71
N ILE A 318 4.70 -13.66 -17.38
CA ILE A 318 3.37 -13.65 -18.00
C ILE A 318 3.27 -12.60 -19.10
N TRP A 319 4.10 -11.55 -19.01
CA TRP A 319 4.16 -10.44 -19.96
C TRP A 319 5.58 -10.22 -20.50
N PRO A 320 6.21 -11.26 -21.09
CA PRO A 320 7.60 -11.17 -21.54
C PRO A 320 7.83 -10.12 -22.64
N GLU A 321 6.74 -9.64 -23.27
CA GLU A 321 6.78 -8.56 -24.25
C GLU A 321 7.08 -7.18 -23.65
N TYR A 322 6.93 -7.00 -22.33
CA TYR A 322 7.17 -5.73 -21.64
C TYR A 322 8.40 -5.82 -20.73
N SER A 323 9.31 -4.84 -20.87
CA SER A 323 10.52 -4.81 -20.05
C SER A 323 10.21 -4.45 -18.59
N CYS A 324 10.73 -5.25 -17.66
CA CYS A 324 10.69 -4.97 -16.23
C CYS A 324 12.05 -4.52 -15.67
N ALA A 325 13.07 -4.35 -16.50
CA ALA A 325 14.40 -3.95 -16.06
C ALA A 325 14.41 -2.66 -15.21
N PRO A 326 13.68 -1.58 -15.56
CA PRO A 326 13.64 -0.37 -14.74
C PRO A 326 12.98 -0.60 -13.37
N LEU A 327 12.05 -1.56 -13.25
CA LEU A 327 11.40 -1.89 -11.99
C LEU A 327 12.35 -2.65 -11.06
N TRP A 328 13.16 -3.57 -11.59
CA TRP A 328 14.20 -4.25 -10.81
C TRP A 328 15.29 -3.27 -10.34
N GLU A 329 15.71 -2.36 -11.21
CA GLU A 329 16.66 -1.30 -10.86
C GLU A 329 16.10 -0.44 -9.72
N ALA A 330 14.89 0.08 -9.86
CA ALA A 330 14.23 0.88 -8.84
C ALA A 330 14.15 0.11 -7.51
N ARG A 331 13.76 -1.15 -7.55
CA ARG A 331 13.67 -1.99 -6.34
C ARG A 331 15.00 -2.08 -5.61
N SER A 332 16.10 -2.28 -6.33
CA SER A 332 17.44 -2.36 -5.74
C SER A 332 17.93 -1.03 -5.19
N LEU A 333 17.43 0.10 -5.67
CA LEU A 333 17.79 1.44 -5.17
C LEU A 333 17.11 1.77 -3.84
N TRP A 334 15.86 1.35 -3.66
CA TRP A 334 15.07 1.74 -2.48
C TRP A 334 15.12 0.74 -1.33
N LEU A 335 15.22 -0.55 -1.63
CA LEU A 335 15.24 -1.53 -0.57
C LEU A 335 16.65 -1.67 0.00
N PRO A 336 16.79 -1.68 1.34
CA PRO A 336 18.04 -2.03 1.97
C PRO A 336 18.41 -3.49 1.67
N ASP A 337 19.69 -3.78 1.56
CA ASP A 337 20.22 -5.13 1.30
C ASP A 337 19.66 -6.19 2.26
N THR A 338 19.37 -5.79 3.49
CA THR A 338 18.75 -6.65 4.50
C THR A 338 17.36 -7.15 4.12
N LEU A 339 16.65 -6.43 3.25
CA LEU A 339 15.29 -6.74 2.80
C LEU A 339 15.22 -7.16 1.32
N LEU A 340 16.32 -7.11 0.59
CA LEU A 340 16.38 -7.56 -0.80
C LEU A 340 16.27 -9.08 -0.86
N CYS A 341 15.08 -9.60 -1.14
CA CYS A 341 14.89 -11.00 -1.49
C CYS A 341 15.40 -11.25 -2.91
N GLU A 342 16.36 -12.14 -3.08
CA GLU A 342 16.91 -12.46 -4.40
C GLU A 342 16.15 -13.56 -5.12
N LYS A 343 15.42 -14.37 -4.39
CA LYS A 343 14.66 -15.50 -4.95
C LYS A 343 13.45 -15.83 -4.11
N ALA A 344 12.42 -16.30 -4.76
CA ALA A 344 11.24 -16.81 -4.09
C ALA A 344 11.55 -18.08 -3.27
N PRO A 345 10.74 -18.35 -2.22
CA PRO A 345 10.75 -19.65 -1.55
C PRO A 345 10.46 -20.80 -2.54
N ALA A 346 10.98 -21.99 -2.22
CA ALA A 346 10.73 -23.17 -3.05
C ALA A 346 9.22 -23.44 -3.20
N GLY A 347 8.79 -23.71 -4.43
CA GLY A 347 7.37 -23.97 -4.74
C GLY A 347 6.49 -22.71 -4.88
N HIS A 348 7.07 -21.51 -4.78
CA HIS A 348 6.32 -20.28 -5.05
C HIS A 348 5.87 -20.22 -6.51
N VAL A 349 4.60 -19.79 -6.71
CA VAL A 349 4.05 -19.52 -8.03
C VAL A 349 3.70 -18.03 -8.09
N PRO A 350 4.39 -17.24 -8.91
CA PRO A 350 4.19 -15.80 -8.99
C PRO A 350 2.74 -15.42 -9.25
N GLY A 351 2.25 -14.42 -8.52
CA GLY A 351 0.89 -13.92 -8.62
C GLY A 351 -0.22 -14.88 -8.15
N VAL A 352 0.10 -16.11 -7.84
CA VAL A 352 -0.84 -17.13 -7.33
C VAL A 352 -0.66 -17.34 -5.84
N GLN A 353 0.56 -17.51 -5.40
CA GLN A 353 0.91 -17.66 -3.99
C GLN A 353 1.81 -16.51 -3.57
N LYS A 354 1.25 -15.57 -2.83
CA LYS A 354 2.03 -14.51 -2.21
C LYS A 354 2.72 -15.07 -0.98
N TRP A 355 4.03 -15.06 -0.96
CA TRP A 355 4.75 -15.30 0.28
C TRP A 355 4.58 -14.11 1.22
N LYS A 356 4.85 -14.32 2.48
CA LYS A 356 4.60 -13.32 3.52
C LYS A 356 5.68 -13.39 4.58
N MET A 357 6.08 -12.24 5.03
CA MET A 357 7.03 -12.09 6.10
C MET A 357 6.37 -12.37 7.46
N PRO A 358 6.89 -13.27 8.28
CA PRO A 358 6.28 -13.61 9.56
C PRO A 358 6.50 -12.53 10.64
N VAL A 359 5.78 -12.66 11.74
CA VAL A 359 6.02 -11.91 12.97
C VAL A 359 6.47 -12.86 14.08
N PHE A 360 7.23 -12.37 15.04
CA PHE A 360 7.58 -13.14 16.23
C PHE A 360 6.32 -13.39 17.07
N PHE A 361 6.04 -14.65 17.34
CA PHE A 361 4.80 -15.07 17.99
C PHE A 361 4.65 -14.47 19.39
N GLU A 362 5.74 -14.43 20.16
CA GLU A 362 5.73 -13.99 21.55
C GLU A 362 5.65 -12.48 21.72
N THR A 363 6.04 -11.72 20.69
CA THR A 363 6.21 -10.27 20.80
C THR A 363 5.29 -9.48 19.86
N GLY A 364 4.79 -10.11 18.78
CA GLY A 364 4.05 -9.45 17.72
C GLY A 364 4.92 -8.60 16.77
N VAL A 365 6.23 -8.60 16.95
CA VAL A 365 7.17 -7.81 16.13
C VAL A 365 7.26 -8.38 14.73
N PRO A 366 7.09 -7.56 13.67
CA PRO A 366 7.37 -7.97 12.31
C PRO A 366 8.84 -8.32 12.13
N LEU A 367 9.09 -9.48 11.52
CA LEU A 367 10.45 -10.02 11.39
C LEU A 367 11.38 -9.07 10.64
N HIS A 368 10.87 -8.43 9.60
CA HIS A 368 11.67 -7.51 8.78
C HIS A 368 12.11 -6.23 9.51
N ILE A 369 11.30 -5.68 10.42
CA ILE A 369 11.74 -4.54 11.24
C ILE A 369 12.93 -4.95 12.09
N TRP A 370 12.85 -6.14 12.70
CA TRP A 370 13.94 -6.63 13.53
C TRP A 370 15.21 -6.85 12.70
N HIS A 371 15.12 -7.53 11.54
CA HIS A 371 16.25 -7.72 10.65
C HIS A 371 16.85 -6.41 10.17
N LEU A 372 15.99 -5.44 9.81
CA LEU A 372 16.42 -4.10 9.42
C LEU A 372 17.26 -3.43 10.52
N GLN A 373 16.75 -3.48 11.75
CA GLN A 373 17.44 -2.87 12.90
C GLN A 373 18.73 -3.60 13.31
N GLN A 374 18.79 -4.92 13.11
CA GLN A 374 20.01 -5.71 13.37
C GLN A 374 21.03 -5.65 12.22
N GLY A 375 20.68 -5.09 11.08
CA GLY A 375 21.51 -5.15 9.88
C GLY A 375 21.71 -6.58 9.34
N THR A 376 20.79 -7.49 9.65
CA THR A 376 20.84 -8.88 9.22
C THR A 376 19.91 -9.11 8.03
N ARG A 377 20.34 -9.97 7.11
CA ARG A 377 19.53 -10.27 5.93
C ARG A 377 18.37 -11.19 6.26
N TRP A 378 17.21 -10.86 5.76
CA TRP A 378 16.05 -11.74 5.79
C TRP A 378 15.98 -12.57 4.49
N GLU A 379 15.76 -13.87 4.64
CA GLU A 379 15.51 -14.75 3.53
C GLU A 379 14.15 -15.45 3.70
N PRO A 380 13.32 -15.52 2.66
CA PRO A 380 12.06 -16.22 2.74
C PRO A 380 12.30 -17.72 2.98
N SER A 381 11.59 -18.29 3.94
CA SER A 381 11.58 -19.72 4.20
C SER A 381 10.38 -20.40 3.52
N GLU A 382 10.46 -21.72 3.30
CA GLU A 382 9.31 -22.49 2.79
C GLU A 382 8.03 -22.31 3.60
N VAL A 383 8.18 -21.96 4.85
CA VAL A 383 7.07 -21.75 5.81
C VAL A 383 6.28 -20.51 5.51
N CYS A 384 6.85 -19.54 4.82
CA CYS A 384 6.20 -18.29 4.43
C CYS A 384 5.30 -18.45 3.19
N LEU A 385 5.35 -19.57 2.51
CA LEU A 385 4.65 -19.80 1.24
C LEU A 385 3.16 -19.98 1.35
N SER A 386 2.66 -20.47 2.45
CA SER A 386 1.25 -20.78 2.51
C SER A 386 0.44 -19.52 2.77
N VAL A 387 -0.20 -19.02 1.76
CA VAL A 387 -1.12 -17.89 1.84
C VAL A 387 -2.06 -18.01 3.04
N GLY A 388 -1.78 -17.22 4.08
CA GLY A 388 -2.60 -17.16 5.30
C GLY A 388 -2.48 -18.32 6.27
N LYS A 389 -1.47 -19.19 6.14
CA LYS A 389 -1.33 -20.35 7.02
C LYS A 389 -0.17 -20.26 8.01
N LEU A 390 0.86 -19.50 7.72
CA LEU A 390 2.05 -19.41 8.55
C LEU A 390 2.56 -17.99 8.59
N ASP A 391 2.40 -17.36 9.73
CA ASP A 391 2.62 -15.94 9.82
C ASP A 391 3.44 -15.55 11.05
N THR A 392 3.76 -16.52 11.90
CA THR A 392 4.38 -16.24 13.19
C THR A 392 5.59 -17.12 13.44
N MET A 393 6.63 -16.54 13.99
CA MET A 393 7.81 -17.25 14.47
C MET A 393 7.98 -17.08 15.98
N SER A 394 8.47 -18.12 16.67
CA SER A 394 8.98 -17.97 18.02
C SER A 394 10.37 -17.35 18.03
N ARG A 395 10.84 -16.90 19.21
CA ARG A 395 12.20 -16.36 19.37
C ARG A 395 13.31 -17.33 18.97
N ASN A 396 13.04 -18.62 19.02
CA ASN A 396 13.99 -19.65 18.61
C ASN A 396 13.88 -20.02 17.13
N GLY A 397 13.13 -19.24 16.34
CA GLY A 397 12.93 -19.48 14.91
C GLY A 397 11.88 -20.52 14.56
N THR A 398 11.15 -21.07 15.54
CA THR A 398 10.06 -22.01 15.26
C THR A 398 8.88 -21.27 14.64
N VAL A 399 8.38 -21.76 13.54
CA VAL A 399 7.22 -21.17 12.86
C VAL A 399 5.95 -21.89 13.31
N TYR A 400 4.94 -21.11 13.68
CA TYR A 400 3.65 -21.63 14.11
C TYR A 400 2.62 -21.53 12.98
N PRO A 401 1.90 -22.61 12.67
CA PRO A 401 0.80 -22.55 11.73
C PRO A 401 -0.31 -21.61 12.27
N SER A 402 -0.85 -20.76 11.42
CA SER A 402 -2.01 -19.97 11.78
C SER A 402 -3.18 -20.92 12.09
N LYS A 403 -3.90 -20.67 13.18
CA LYS A 403 -5.06 -21.50 13.59
C LYS A 403 -6.24 -21.50 12.61
N SER A 404 -6.12 -20.80 11.49
CA SER A 404 -7.09 -20.86 10.39
C SER A 404 -6.94 -22.10 9.50
N VAL A 405 -6.01 -22.98 9.79
CA VAL A 405 -6.03 -24.34 9.20
C VAL A 405 -7.24 -25.05 9.75
N ASN A 406 -8.25 -25.19 8.89
CA ASN A 406 -9.47 -25.89 9.21
C ASN A 406 -9.09 -27.31 9.67
N LEU A 407 -9.38 -27.68 10.92
CA LEU A 407 -9.10 -28.99 11.49
C LEU A 407 -9.58 -30.14 10.57
N MET A 408 -10.63 -29.86 9.77
CA MET A 408 -11.20 -30.81 8.80
C MET A 408 -10.26 -31.10 7.62
N THR A 409 -9.24 -30.29 7.37
CA THR A 409 -8.24 -30.56 6.32
C THR A 409 -7.09 -31.44 6.86
N LEU A 410 -6.86 -31.44 8.16
CA LEU A 410 -5.87 -32.30 8.81
C LEU A 410 -6.38 -33.71 9.10
N LEU A 411 -7.72 -33.89 9.19
CA LEU A 411 -8.35 -35.20 9.45
C LEU A 411 -8.63 -36.02 8.16
N LYS A 412 -8.28 -35.47 7.00
CA LYS A 412 -8.40 -36.13 5.68
C LYS A 412 -7.07 -36.63 5.12
N ARG A 413 -6.05 -36.77 5.96
CA ARG A 413 -4.78 -37.40 5.59
C ARG A 413 -4.59 -38.69 6.36
#